data_5a366a4ab20eb4e998a5e3014c3b879b
#
_entry.id   5a366a4ab20eb4e998a5e3014c3b879b
#
_cell.length_a   1.000
_cell.length_b   1.000
_cell.length_c   1.000
_cell.angle_alpha   90.00
_cell.angle_beta   90.00
_cell.angle_gamma   90.00
#
_symmetry.space_group_name_H-M   'P 1'
#
loop_
_entity.id
_entity.type
_entity.pdbx_description
1 polymer ?
#
loop_
_entity_poly.entity_id
_entity_poly.type
_entity_poly.pdbx_seq_one_letter_code
_entity_poly.pdbx_strand_id
1 'polypeptide(L)'
;MEEKSTNKTEEKKSNKFKIKDIVFLAIITACTLVTGAVMPLLVNVPLFGIIQLGLGLQFSLFPVIGMMKVRKPGALIFMAVFISLFLVFMFPPMVMIILCAVVAEGVVLLFFRGYKSDWACVTAGTLYMPLTIPLLYLYYNAFYTVNGEEKQAVSMFIGSSNVGMAVGISFAVIALCFVGSVIGMLISRELRKAGVLKK
;
A
#
# COMPACT_ATOMS: atom_id res chain seq x y z
N MET A 1 -19.79 30.54 -22.40
CA MET A 1 -19.08 29.30 -22.81
C MET A 1 -17.60 29.28 -22.42
N GLU A 2 -16.96 30.43 -22.22
CA GLU A 2 -15.52 30.53 -21.80
C GLU A 2 -15.23 30.14 -20.35
N GLU A 3 -16.14 30.40 -19.43
CA GLU A 3 -15.94 30.11 -18.00
C GLU A 3 -15.85 28.59 -17.67
N LYS A 4 -16.52 27.74 -18.45
CA LYS A 4 -16.43 26.27 -18.34
C LYS A 4 -15.13 25.70 -18.90
N SER A 5 -14.50 26.40 -19.84
CA SER A 5 -13.23 26.03 -20.46
C SER A 5 -12.05 26.32 -19.52
N THR A 6 -12.05 27.47 -18.88
CA THR A 6 -11.02 27.89 -17.92
C THR A 6 -10.99 26.98 -16.67
N ASN A 7 -12.16 26.62 -16.14
CA ASN A 7 -12.25 25.71 -14.99
C ASN A 7 -11.70 24.30 -15.30
N LYS A 8 -11.95 23.76 -16.50
CA LYS A 8 -11.39 22.47 -16.92
C LYS A 8 -9.87 22.50 -17.09
N THR A 9 -9.32 23.64 -17.52
CA THR A 9 -7.87 23.80 -17.73
C THR A 9 -7.15 23.98 -16.38
N GLU A 10 -7.75 24.64 -15.42
CA GLU A 10 -7.23 24.79 -14.07
C GLU A 10 -7.29 23.48 -13.27
N GLU A 11 -8.37 22.68 -13.38
CA GLU A 11 -8.44 21.33 -12.81
C GLU A 11 -7.38 20.40 -13.40
N LYS A 12 -7.12 20.48 -14.70
CA LYS A 12 -6.11 19.68 -15.39
C LYS A 12 -4.68 20.07 -14.99
N LYS A 13 -4.47 21.35 -14.65
CA LYS A 13 -3.17 21.88 -14.18
C LYS A 13 -2.89 21.49 -12.72
N SER A 14 -3.93 21.31 -11.90
CA SER A 14 -3.84 20.90 -10.50
C SER A 14 -3.47 19.43 -10.31
N ASN A 15 -3.79 18.57 -11.28
CA ASN A 15 -3.54 17.11 -11.16
C ASN A 15 -2.11 16.67 -11.54
N LYS A 16 -1.28 17.54 -12.11
CA LYS A 16 0.10 17.20 -12.45
C LYS A 16 0.97 17.14 -11.18
N PHE A 17 1.78 16.08 -11.05
CA PHE A 17 2.77 15.98 -9.99
C PHE A 17 3.83 17.08 -10.16
N LYS A 18 4.11 17.81 -9.09
CA LYS A 18 5.24 18.71 -9.01
C LYS A 18 6.47 17.93 -8.57
N ILE A 19 7.67 18.37 -8.93
CA ILE A 19 8.93 17.74 -8.50
C ILE A 19 8.99 17.60 -6.98
N LYS A 20 8.51 18.61 -6.24
CA LYS A 20 8.42 18.58 -4.77
C LYS A 20 7.54 17.43 -4.23
N ASP A 21 6.45 17.11 -4.94
CA ASP A 21 5.55 16.01 -4.57
C ASP A 21 6.25 14.66 -4.76
N ILE A 22 6.97 14.51 -5.88
CA ILE A 22 7.73 13.30 -6.22
C ILE A 22 8.83 13.05 -5.20
N VAL A 23 9.62 14.08 -4.89
CA VAL A 23 10.71 14.00 -3.89
C VAL A 23 10.13 13.61 -2.51
N PHE A 24 9.01 14.21 -2.12
CA PHE A 24 8.38 13.89 -0.84
C PHE A 24 7.89 12.43 -0.79
N LEU A 25 7.23 11.95 -1.85
CA LEU A 25 6.79 10.55 -1.95
C LEU A 25 7.98 9.60 -1.93
N ALA A 26 9.08 9.93 -2.60
CA ALA A 26 10.29 9.13 -2.58
C ALA A 26 10.91 9.03 -1.18
N ILE A 27 10.96 10.13 -0.42
CA ILE A 27 11.43 10.13 0.97
C ILE A 27 10.54 9.25 1.85
N ILE A 28 9.23 9.40 1.76
CA ILE A 28 8.28 8.57 2.52
C ILE A 28 8.43 7.09 2.15
N THR A 29 8.63 6.78 0.88
CA THR A 29 8.87 5.41 0.42
C THR A 29 10.19 4.86 0.96
N ALA A 30 11.25 5.67 1.00
CA ALA A 30 12.53 5.29 1.61
C ALA A 30 12.36 4.98 3.11
N CYS A 31 11.59 5.79 3.84
CA CYS A 31 11.25 5.50 5.24
C CYS A 31 10.51 4.17 5.38
N THR A 32 9.55 3.89 4.47
CA THR A 32 8.83 2.62 4.45
C THR A 32 9.78 1.43 4.21
N LEU A 33 10.74 1.57 3.30
CA LEU A 33 11.72 0.53 2.99
C LEU A 33 12.70 0.29 4.15
N VAL A 34 13.20 1.36 4.78
CA VAL A 34 14.10 1.24 5.94
C VAL A 34 13.40 0.53 7.10
N THR A 35 12.17 0.91 7.40
CA THR A 35 11.39 0.23 8.45
C THR A 35 10.99 -1.19 8.03
N GLY A 36 10.82 -1.44 6.73
CA GLY A 36 10.55 -2.74 6.13
C GLY A 36 11.76 -3.68 6.07
N ALA A 37 12.96 -3.24 6.46
CA ALA A 37 14.17 -4.07 6.50
C ALA A 37 14.08 -5.27 7.46
N VAL A 38 13.02 -5.34 8.28
CA VAL A 38 12.67 -6.52 9.10
C VAL A 38 12.12 -7.68 8.25
N MET A 39 11.71 -7.43 7.00
CA MET A 39 11.09 -8.43 6.12
C MET A 39 11.90 -9.74 5.99
N PRO A 40 13.23 -9.73 5.78
CA PRO A 40 14.00 -10.97 5.66
C PRO A 40 13.91 -11.90 6.89
N LEU A 41 13.70 -11.32 8.07
CA LEU A 41 13.50 -12.10 9.28
C LEU A 41 12.12 -12.78 9.30
N LEU A 42 11.11 -12.10 8.77
CA LEU A 42 9.72 -12.59 8.74
C LEU A 42 9.51 -13.67 7.65
N VAL A 43 10.24 -13.60 6.54
CA VAL A 43 10.13 -14.56 5.43
C VAL A 43 10.48 -15.99 5.89
N ASN A 44 11.36 -16.13 6.87
CA ASN A 44 11.79 -17.44 7.40
C ASN A 44 10.75 -18.07 8.35
N VAL A 45 9.70 -17.36 8.73
CA VAL A 45 8.66 -17.89 9.63
C VAL A 45 7.55 -18.52 8.78
N PRO A 46 7.32 -19.84 8.88
CA PRO A 46 6.34 -20.55 8.04
C PRO A 46 4.91 -20.34 8.55
N LEU A 47 4.46 -19.10 8.57
CA LEU A 47 3.12 -18.71 8.97
C LEU A 47 2.46 -17.90 7.87
N PHE A 48 1.22 -18.27 7.49
CA PHE A 48 0.44 -17.53 6.54
C PHE A 48 0.25 -16.07 6.98
N GLY A 49 0.55 -15.13 6.09
CA GLY A 49 0.31 -13.70 6.36
C GLY A 49 1.23 -13.05 7.40
N ILE A 50 2.27 -13.73 7.88
CA ILE A 50 3.21 -13.18 8.89
C ILE A 50 3.92 -11.92 8.39
N ILE A 51 4.27 -11.87 7.11
CA ILE A 51 4.90 -10.71 6.47
C ILE A 51 3.93 -9.52 6.51
N GLN A 52 2.68 -9.74 6.13
CA GLN A 52 1.64 -8.73 6.16
C GLN A 52 1.32 -8.26 7.57
N LEU A 53 1.35 -9.18 8.54
CA LEU A 53 1.14 -8.84 9.94
C LEU A 53 2.30 -7.98 10.47
N GLY A 54 3.55 -8.35 10.20
CA GLY A 54 4.72 -7.62 10.67
C GLY A 54 4.92 -6.26 9.99
N LEU A 55 4.58 -6.17 8.71
CA LEU A 55 4.76 -4.96 7.91
C LEU A 55 3.49 -4.10 7.77
N GLY A 56 2.32 -4.64 8.11
CA GLY A 56 1.02 -4.02 7.85
C GLY A 56 0.89 -2.63 8.45
N LEU A 57 1.37 -2.43 9.66
CA LEU A 57 1.28 -1.13 10.34
C LEU A 57 2.08 -0.07 9.60
N GLN A 58 3.32 -0.32 9.27
CA GLN A 58 4.22 0.67 8.62
C GLN A 58 3.87 0.89 7.15
N PHE A 59 3.50 -0.17 6.43
CA PHE A 59 3.06 -0.09 5.04
C PHE A 59 1.68 0.55 4.86
N SER A 60 0.94 0.76 5.95
CA SER A 60 -0.29 1.55 5.95
C SER A 60 -0.05 2.98 6.43
N LEU A 61 0.78 3.16 7.46
CA LEU A 61 1.07 4.45 8.08
C LEU A 61 1.77 5.41 7.12
N PHE A 62 2.92 5.00 6.57
CA PHE A 62 3.73 5.89 5.72
C PHE A 62 3.04 6.28 4.42
N PRO A 63 2.41 5.35 3.64
CA PRO A 63 1.67 5.74 2.45
C PRO A 63 0.53 6.71 2.74
N VAL A 64 -0.18 6.58 3.87
CA VAL A 64 -1.22 7.55 4.24
C VAL A 64 -0.62 8.94 4.44
N ILE A 65 0.52 9.07 5.11
CA ILE A 65 1.21 10.35 5.27
C ILE A 65 1.57 10.94 3.89
N GLY A 66 2.10 10.13 2.98
CA GLY A 66 2.42 10.52 1.61
C GLY A 66 1.21 11.03 0.84
N MET A 67 0.12 10.25 0.84
CA MET A 67 -1.13 10.59 0.17
C MET A 67 -1.80 11.83 0.76
N MET A 68 -1.78 12.01 2.07
CA MET A 68 -2.36 13.19 2.73
C MET A 68 -1.61 14.49 2.43
N LYS A 69 -0.32 14.43 2.11
CA LYS A 69 0.46 15.60 1.66
C LYS A 69 0.17 15.92 0.21
N VAL A 70 0.25 14.92 -0.66
CA VAL A 70 0.20 15.11 -2.11
C VAL A 70 -1.22 15.25 -2.61
N ARG A 71 -2.18 14.49 -2.06
CA ARG A 71 -3.62 14.49 -2.37
C ARG A 71 -3.95 14.40 -3.87
N LYS A 72 -3.14 13.69 -4.62
CA LYS A 72 -3.31 13.49 -6.06
C LYS A 72 -3.53 12.02 -6.38
N PRO A 73 -4.42 11.71 -7.35
CA PRO A 73 -4.52 10.35 -7.84
C PRO A 73 -3.18 9.90 -8.43
N GLY A 74 -2.82 8.64 -8.26
CA GLY A 74 -1.53 8.09 -8.62
C GLY A 74 -0.46 8.13 -7.52
N ALA A 75 -0.71 8.79 -6.39
CA ALA A 75 0.28 8.90 -5.32
C ALA A 75 0.61 7.54 -4.69
N LEU A 76 -0.39 6.68 -4.46
CA LEU A 76 -0.19 5.35 -3.92
C LEU A 76 0.53 4.44 -4.93
N ILE A 77 0.11 4.49 -6.19
CA ILE A 77 0.75 3.72 -7.28
C ILE A 77 2.22 4.10 -7.40
N PHE A 78 2.54 5.41 -7.35
CA PHE A 78 3.93 5.89 -7.40
C PHE A 78 4.77 5.27 -6.27
N MET A 79 4.29 5.31 -5.03
CA MET A 79 4.99 4.69 -3.90
C MET A 79 5.13 3.18 -4.06
N ALA A 80 4.08 2.50 -4.55
CA ALA A 80 4.09 1.07 -4.80
C ALA A 80 5.13 0.67 -5.85
N VAL A 81 5.28 1.44 -6.94
CA VAL A 81 6.29 1.21 -7.98
C VAL A 81 7.70 1.33 -7.37
N PHE A 82 7.96 2.36 -6.56
CA PHE A 82 9.25 2.51 -5.90
C PHE A 82 9.55 1.37 -4.93
N ILE A 83 8.58 0.97 -4.10
CA ILE A 83 8.72 -0.17 -3.19
C ILE A 83 9.00 -1.45 -3.97
N SER A 84 8.22 -1.70 -5.01
CA SER A 84 8.37 -2.89 -5.85
C SER A 84 9.72 -2.95 -6.54
N LEU A 85 10.22 -1.82 -7.05
CA LEU A 85 11.52 -1.75 -7.72
C LEU A 85 12.68 -2.17 -6.79
N PHE A 86 12.61 -1.80 -5.51
CA PHE A 86 13.63 -2.21 -4.53
C PHE A 86 13.42 -3.64 -4.05
N LEU A 87 12.20 -4.06 -3.79
CA LEU A 87 11.92 -5.36 -3.18
C LEU A 87 11.90 -6.51 -4.18
N VAL A 88 11.74 -6.25 -5.48
CA VAL A 88 11.69 -7.31 -6.53
C VAL A 88 12.98 -8.14 -6.57
N PHE A 89 14.13 -7.52 -6.26
CA PHE A 89 15.42 -8.23 -6.22
C PHE A 89 15.53 -9.18 -5.03
N MET A 90 14.80 -8.93 -3.94
CA MET A 90 14.77 -9.79 -2.77
C MET A 90 13.64 -10.81 -2.83
N PHE A 91 12.51 -10.42 -3.38
CA PHE A 91 11.30 -11.23 -3.41
C PHE A 91 10.44 -10.89 -4.63
N PRO A 92 10.56 -11.65 -5.75
CA PRO A 92 9.88 -11.35 -7.01
C PRO A 92 8.36 -11.12 -6.91
N PRO A 93 7.59 -11.84 -6.05
CA PRO A 93 6.17 -11.57 -5.88
C PRO A 93 5.79 -10.16 -5.45
N MET A 94 6.76 -9.34 -5.01
CA MET A 94 6.53 -7.95 -4.64
C MET A 94 6.07 -7.06 -5.80
N VAL A 95 6.21 -7.49 -7.04
CA VAL A 95 5.58 -6.83 -8.19
C VAL A 95 4.05 -6.74 -8.04
N MET A 96 3.43 -7.70 -7.34
CA MET A 96 1.99 -7.70 -7.06
C MET A 96 1.54 -6.52 -6.20
N ILE A 97 2.43 -5.88 -5.47
CA ILE A 97 2.15 -4.65 -4.70
C ILE A 97 1.64 -3.53 -5.61
N ILE A 98 2.14 -3.42 -6.83
CA ILE A 98 1.68 -2.43 -7.81
C ILE A 98 0.20 -2.68 -8.15
N LEU A 99 -0.17 -3.94 -8.38
CA LEU A 99 -1.56 -4.31 -8.66
C LEU A 99 -2.47 -4.01 -7.46
N CYS A 100 -2.02 -4.30 -6.24
CA CYS A 100 -2.74 -3.95 -5.01
C CYS A 100 -2.97 -2.44 -4.91
N ALA A 101 -1.95 -1.64 -5.23
CA ALA A 101 -2.06 -0.18 -5.20
C ALA A 101 -3.06 0.33 -6.25
N VAL A 102 -3.04 -0.23 -7.46
CA VAL A 102 -4.01 0.13 -8.52
C VAL A 102 -5.43 -0.20 -8.08
N VAL A 103 -5.66 -1.38 -7.50
CA VAL A 103 -6.98 -1.78 -7.01
C VAL A 103 -7.43 -0.88 -5.85
N ALA A 104 -6.56 -0.66 -4.85
CA ALA A 104 -6.87 0.19 -3.71
C ALA A 104 -7.18 1.64 -4.13
N GLU A 105 -6.40 2.18 -5.06
CA GLU A 105 -6.64 3.51 -5.61
C GLU A 105 -7.91 3.56 -6.47
N GLY A 106 -8.18 2.53 -7.26
CA GLY A 106 -9.42 2.38 -8.01
C GLY A 106 -10.66 2.42 -7.11
N VAL A 107 -10.64 1.70 -5.99
CA VAL A 107 -11.71 1.73 -4.98
C VAL A 107 -11.91 3.15 -4.44
N VAL A 108 -10.82 3.84 -4.10
CA VAL A 108 -10.90 5.22 -3.58
C VAL A 108 -11.43 6.19 -4.62
N LEU A 109 -11.04 6.05 -5.88
CA LEU A 109 -11.55 6.89 -6.97
C LEU A 109 -13.05 6.68 -7.21
N LEU A 110 -13.52 5.43 -7.10
CA LEU A 110 -14.94 5.09 -7.26
C LEU A 110 -15.79 5.63 -6.11
N PHE A 111 -15.38 5.42 -4.85
CA PHE A 111 -16.19 5.78 -3.68
C PHE A 111 -16.03 7.23 -3.24
N PHE A 112 -14.81 7.77 -3.27
CA PHE A 112 -14.47 9.09 -2.74
C PHE A 112 -14.20 10.14 -3.83
N ARG A 113 -14.21 9.76 -5.10
CA ARG A 113 -13.87 10.64 -6.24
C ARG A 113 -12.50 11.32 -6.08
N GLY A 114 -11.56 10.63 -5.45
CA GLY A 114 -10.17 11.09 -5.24
C GLY A 114 -9.80 11.37 -3.78
N TYR A 115 -8.58 11.83 -3.56
CA TYR A 115 -7.98 12.05 -2.23
C TYR A 115 -8.36 13.39 -1.58
N LYS A 116 -9.58 13.90 -1.83
CA LYS A 116 -10.07 15.15 -1.22
C LYS A 116 -10.36 14.99 0.27
N SER A 117 -10.85 13.83 0.67
CA SER A 117 -11.14 13.47 2.07
C SER A 117 -9.94 12.78 2.74
N ASP A 118 -9.73 13.03 4.02
CA ASP A 118 -8.73 12.32 4.83
C ASP A 118 -9.06 10.82 4.92
N TRP A 119 -10.35 10.48 5.00
CA TRP A 119 -10.83 9.10 5.00
C TRP A 119 -10.53 8.34 3.70
N ALA A 120 -10.47 9.04 2.56
CA ALA A 120 -10.05 8.44 1.31
C ALA A 120 -8.62 7.91 1.38
N CYS A 121 -7.71 8.68 2.01
CA CYS A 121 -6.34 8.26 2.22
C CYS A 121 -6.26 7.07 3.21
N VAL A 122 -7.07 7.11 4.28
CA VAL A 122 -7.14 6.00 5.27
C VAL A 122 -7.64 4.73 4.58
N THR A 123 -8.70 4.80 3.80
CA THR A 123 -9.24 3.64 3.07
C THR A 123 -8.21 3.05 2.11
N ALA A 124 -7.49 3.90 1.34
CA ALA A 124 -6.44 3.44 0.44
C ALA A 124 -5.32 2.71 1.19
N GLY A 125 -4.80 3.31 2.26
CA GLY A 125 -3.74 2.72 3.08
C GLY A 125 -4.17 1.44 3.79
N THR A 126 -5.44 1.36 4.22
CA THR A 126 -5.98 0.16 4.88
C THR A 126 -6.13 -1.00 3.90
N LEU A 127 -6.61 -0.74 2.67
CA LEU A 127 -6.83 -1.79 1.67
C LEU A 127 -5.55 -2.27 1.00
N TYR A 128 -4.57 -1.41 0.86
CA TYR A 128 -3.35 -1.65 0.10
C TYR A 128 -2.61 -2.92 0.51
N MET A 129 -2.33 -3.10 1.79
CA MET A 129 -1.54 -4.23 2.30
C MET A 129 -2.36 -5.53 2.42
N PRO A 130 -3.60 -5.55 2.92
CA PRO A 130 -4.40 -6.77 2.95
C PRO A 130 -4.68 -7.36 1.57
N LEU A 131 -4.80 -6.54 0.52
CA LEU A 131 -4.97 -7.01 -0.85
C LEU A 131 -3.78 -7.85 -1.36
N THR A 132 -2.60 -7.72 -0.75
CA THR A 132 -1.46 -8.57 -1.09
C THR A 132 -1.67 -10.03 -0.70
N ILE A 133 -2.48 -10.33 0.31
CA ILE A 133 -2.73 -11.70 0.79
C ILE A 133 -3.37 -12.57 -0.31
N PRO A 134 -4.54 -12.22 -0.87
CA PRO A 134 -5.16 -13.03 -1.92
C PRO A 134 -4.35 -13.02 -3.21
N LEU A 135 -3.67 -11.92 -3.55
CA LEU A 135 -2.87 -11.85 -4.77
C LEU A 135 -1.60 -12.70 -4.67
N LEU A 136 -0.93 -12.74 -3.51
CA LEU A 136 0.18 -13.64 -3.28
C LEU A 136 -0.26 -15.11 -3.34
N TYR A 137 -1.41 -15.43 -2.77
CA TYR A 137 -1.99 -16.77 -2.86
C TYR A 137 -2.22 -17.18 -4.32
N LEU A 138 -2.82 -16.30 -5.13
CA LEU A 138 -3.03 -16.55 -6.56
C LEU A 138 -1.71 -16.67 -7.33
N TYR A 139 -0.72 -15.83 -7.01
CA TYR A 139 0.60 -15.89 -7.62
C TYR A 139 1.27 -17.24 -7.37
N TYR A 140 1.33 -17.68 -6.13
CA TYR A 140 1.94 -18.98 -5.80
C TYR A 140 1.18 -20.14 -6.42
N ASN A 141 -0.15 -20.10 -6.42
CA ASN A 141 -0.95 -21.13 -7.02
C ASN A 141 -0.76 -21.20 -8.56
N ALA A 142 -0.65 -20.05 -9.23
CA ALA A 142 -0.50 -19.99 -10.70
C ALA A 142 0.91 -20.39 -11.17
N PHE A 143 1.96 -19.96 -10.46
CA PHE A 143 3.35 -20.12 -10.93
C PHE A 143 4.06 -21.35 -10.36
N TYR A 144 3.74 -21.76 -9.13
CA TYR A 144 4.39 -22.93 -8.52
C TYR A 144 3.72 -24.26 -8.87
N THR A 145 2.45 -24.27 -9.26
CA THR A 145 1.77 -25.48 -9.75
C THR A 145 2.32 -25.96 -11.10
N VAL A 146 2.87 -25.04 -11.90
CA VAL A 146 3.38 -25.35 -13.25
C VAL A 146 4.75 -26.03 -13.23
N ASN A 147 5.57 -25.80 -12.23
CA ASN A 147 6.96 -26.27 -12.21
C ASN A 147 7.20 -27.58 -11.40
N GLY A 148 6.16 -28.22 -10.89
CA GLY A 148 6.27 -29.53 -10.21
C GLY A 148 7.00 -29.54 -8.86
N GLU A 149 7.59 -28.43 -8.44
CA GLU A 149 8.20 -28.25 -7.10
C GLU A 149 7.14 -27.81 -6.07
N GLU A 150 6.10 -28.54 -6.06
CA GLU A 150 4.76 -28.25 -5.59
C GLU A 150 4.62 -27.97 -4.10
N LYS A 151 5.63 -28.17 -3.26
CA LYS A 151 5.22 -28.45 -1.89
C LYS A 151 5.82 -27.58 -0.81
N GLN A 152 6.95 -26.93 -1.03
CA GLN A 152 7.53 -26.17 0.07
C GLN A 152 6.98 -24.76 0.22
N ALA A 153 6.81 -23.99 -0.84
CA ALA A 153 6.34 -22.62 -0.72
C ALA A 153 4.82 -22.52 -0.47
N VAL A 154 4.02 -23.34 -1.17
CA VAL A 154 2.56 -23.38 -0.98
C VAL A 154 2.19 -24.08 0.33
N SER A 155 2.91 -25.13 0.72
CA SER A 155 2.70 -25.78 2.02
C SER A 155 3.16 -24.92 3.19
N MET A 156 4.20 -24.09 3.01
CA MET A 156 4.57 -23.08 4.01
C MET A 156 3.47 -22.02 4.18
N PHE A 157 2.75 -21.64 3.09
CA PHE A 157 1.69 -20.66 3.18
C PHE A 157 0.31 -21.23 3.54
N ILE A 158 0.03 -22.48 3.18
CA ILE A 158 -1.33 -23.07 3.30
C ILE A 158 -1.33 -24.41 4.04
N GLY A 159 -0.27 -25.19 3.95
CA GLY A 159 -0.26 -26.60 4.36
C GLY A 159 -0.29 -26.86 5.85
N SER A 160 0.00 -25.88 6.69
CA SER A 160 -0.06 -26.01 8.16
C SER A 160 -1.18 -25.20 8.80
N SER A 161 -1.89 -24.40 8.03
CA SER A 161 -2.89 -23.47 8.57
C SER A 161 -4.29 -24.02 8.37
N ASN A 162 -5.00 -24.30 9.45
CA ASN A 162 -6.44 -24.41 9.45
C ASN A 162 -7.02 -23.17 8.77
N VAL A 163 -8.01 -23.33 7.88
CA VAL A 163 -8.69 -22.22 7.20
C VAL A 163 -9.13 -21.14 8.19
N GLY A 164 -9.55 -21.53 9.41
CA GLY A 164 -9.87 -20.60 10.49
C GLY A 164 -8.69 -19.72 10.91
N MET A 165 -7.47 -20.24 10.97
CA MET A 165 -6.28 -19.46 11.29
C MET A 165 -5.95 -18.44 10.18
N ALA A 166 -6.05 -18.85 8.91
CA ALA A 166 -5.83 -17.96 7.77
C ALA A 166 -6.83 -16.79 7.76
N VAL A 167 -8.09 -17.08 8.02
CA VAL A 167 -9.14 -16.06 8.16
C VAL A 167 -8.87 -15.14 9.34
N GLY A 168 -8.53 -15.69 10.51
CA GLY A 168 -8.19 -14.90 11.70
C GLY A 168 -7.00 -13.96 11.47
N ILE A 169 -5.93 -14.43 10.84
CA ILE A 169 -4.76 -13.60 10.49
C ILE A 169 -5.15 -12.51 9.49
N SER A 170 -5.98 -12.82 8.50
CA SER A 170 -6.44 -11.83 7.53
C SER A 170 -7.22 -10.69 8.21
N PHE A 171 -8.09 -11.00 9.15
CA PHE A 171 -8.78 -9.98 9.96
C PHE A 171 -7.82 -9.17 10.82
N ALA A 172 -6.83 -9.82 11.45
CA ALA A 172 -5.80 -9.16 12.25
C ALA A 172 -4.98 -8.19 11.40
N VAL A 173 -4.59 -8.58 10.17
CA VAL A 173 -3.87 -7.71 9.24
C VAL A 173 -4.73 -6.50 8.84
N ILE A 174 -6.00 -6.68 8.53
CA ILE A 174 -6.92 -5.58 8.20
C ILE A 174 -7.02 -4.60 9.38
N ALA A 175 -7.23 -5.12 10.60
CA ALA A 175 -7.32 -4.29 11.80
C ALA A 175 -6.03 -3.51 12.05
N LEU A 176 -4.87 -4.17 11.91
CA LEU A 176 -3.56 -3.54 12.08
C LEU A 176 -3.31 -2.45 11.03
N CYS A 177 -3.65 -2.71 9.76
CA CYS A 177 -3.53 -1.74 8.68
C CYS A 177 -4.47 -0.55 8.89
N PHE A 178 -5.67 -0.79 9.40
CA PHE A 178 -6.60 0.29 9.75
C PHE A 178 -6.02 1.18 10.86
N VAL A 179 -5.51 0.58 11.93
CA VAL A 179 -4.86 1.31 13.04
C VAL A 179 -3.67 2.11 12.50
N GLY A 180 -2.78 1.50 11.69
CA GLY A 180 -1.65 2.19 11.06
C GLY A 180 -2.08 3.37 10.20
N SER A 181 -3.13 3.20 9.40
CA SER A 181 -3.70 4.25 8.55
C SER A 181 -4.28 5.41 9.35
N VAL A 182 -4.97 5.12 10.46
CA VAL A 182 -5.53 6.14 11.37
C VAL A 182 -4.40 6.91 12.06
N ILE A 183 -3.37 6.22 12.55
CA ILE A 183 -2.18 6.86 13.14
C ILE A 183 -1.52 7.77 12.10
N GLY A 184 -1.33 7.30 10.87
CA GLY A 184 -0.78 8.09 9.76
C GLY A 184 -1.60 9.35 9.48
N MET A 185 -2.94 9.25 9.53
CA MET A 185 -3.84 10.38 9.40
C MET A 185 -3.66 11.39 10.56
N LEU A 186 -3.59 10.92 11.80
CA LEU A 186 -3.41 11.79 12.97
C LEU A 186 -2.07 12.52 12.90
N ILE A 187 -0.97 11.82 12.63
CA ILE A 187 0.36 12.42 12.45
C ILE A 187 0.32 13.48 11.34
N SER A 188 -0.29 13.17 10.20
CA SER A 188 -0.39 14.12 9.09
C SER A 188 -1.19 15.38 9.44
N ARG A 189 -2.23 15.24 10.27
CA ARG A 189 -3.01 16.39 10.76
C ARG A 189 -2.18 17.27 11.69
N GLU A 190 -1.42 16.69 12.61
CA GLU A 190 -0.54 17.45 13.50
C GLU A 190 0.60 18.14 12.74
N LEU A 191 1.26 17.43 11.79
CA LEU A 191 2.27 18.03 10.93
C LEU A 191 1.73 19.19 10.08
N ARG A 192 0.46 19.13 9.70
CA ARG A 192 -0.21 20.22 8.99
C ARG A 192 -0.48 21.42 9.91
N LYS A 193 -0.89 21.20 11.16
CA LYS A 193 -1.05 22.26 12.17
C LYS A 193 0.28 22.93 12.48
N ALA A 194 1.35 22.15 12.60
CA ALA A 194 2.71 22.64 12.82
C ALA A 194 3.32 23.38 11.62
N GLY A 195 2.60 23.46 10.48
CA GLY A 195 3.06 24.17 9.28
C GLY A 195 4.10 23.44 8.45
N VAL A 196 4.51 22.22 8.84
CA VAL A 196 5.49 21.40 8.11
C VAL A 196 4.91 20.89 6.79
N LEU A 197 3.60 20.57 6.78
CA LEU A 197 2.88 20.12 5.60
C LEU A 197 2.02 21.24 5.01
N LYS A 198 2.63 22.41 4.67
CA LYS A 198 1.92 23.43 3.89
C LYS A 198 1.56 22.90 2.50
N LYS A 199 0.35 23.27 2.02
CA LYS A 199 -0.10 23.02 0.65
C LYS A 199 0.78 23.67 -0.39
#